data_6fbddd0f717d51b39d854ad00d7f8372
#
_entry.id   6fbddd0f717d51b39d854ad00d7f8372
#
_cell.length_a   1.000
_cell.length_b   1.000
_cell.length_c   1.000
_cell.angle_alpha   90.00
_cell.angle_beta   90.00
_cell.angle_gamma   90.00
#
_symmetry.space_group_name_H-M   'P 1'
#
loop_
_entity.id
_entity.type
_entity.pdbx_description
1 polymer ?
#
loop_
_entity_poly.entity_id
_entity_poly.type
_entity_poly.pdbx_seq_one_letter_code
_entity_poly.pdbx_strand_id
1 'polypeptide(L)'
;KFSRPIDVHAKLYDFEGRGVLAFYVSPATRFDKPVKVKADRRWETYIRLGGGDHRCTAVEEARFLRDASHESYDSVASARTSVEDLDASALQWFRDHLARRNPEWAYPGLDPAAYLGELGLVRDEGELTNAAVLMFGKDRLLARVKPGGVVDFRVHHSSLAPEAPDERWDDRELCERNLVATLRSLLERLRRLIPQPFAVDSRTGERRVDSPDYISIREALVNLLIHQDYSDRHRTARILWYQDATLFENPGDSFAELRKMLDGGTSELRNPLLVRLLRQAGFAEQAGTGIPKIVRTWRGAQRIPPSIDNDPGQKLFRLTLDWRPLKSQRDEAWYRKLGVEIDENGSRLLTYGREHGAFDVTKARLVTGLPGREAVRLVSQLVTQQLLAADEVDGTAIYSLAPHLQEIWAATPAPRLGRSRKRGRVTEGVTEGVNGGVTEGVSEGVSGGVNEGGGLGKADRTARLEAVIRAQPGLRLPQLAEAAELPEKTAERYLAQLRKAGRVVYRGAPRTGGYFPDEPRGKGPARRRDG
;
A
#
# COMPACT_ATOMS: atom_id res chain seq x y z
N LYS A 1 -31.55 5.14 -27.44
CA LYS A 1 -32.52 4.51 -26.52
C LYS A 1 -31.73 3.67 -25.54
N PHE A 2 -32.05 3.81 -24.24
CA PHE A 2 -31.38 3.09 -23.15
C PHE A 2 -32.21 1.88 -22.71
N SER A 3 -31.55 0.87 -22.13
CA SER A 3 -32.21 -0.34 -21.63
C SER A 3 -33.04 -0.08 -20.35
N ARG A 4 -32.73 1.01 -19.64
CA ARG A 4 -33.44 1.48 -18.45
C ARG A 4 -33.60 3.00 -18.50
N PRO A 5 -34.55 3.60 -17.75
CA PRO A 5 -34.63 5.04 -17.59
C PRO A 5 -33.32 5.60 -17.01
N ILE A 6 -32.91 6.75 -17.49
CA ILE A 6 -31.77 7.49 -16.97
C ILE A 6 -32.32 8.78 -16.38
N ASP A 7 -31.96 9.06 -15.14
CA ASP A 7 -32.29 10.30 -14.47
C ASP A 7 -31.31 11.38 -14.90
N VAL A 8 -31.82 12.43 -15.55
CA VAL A 8 -31.03 13.52 -16.11
C VAL A 8 -31.55 14.84 -15.59
N HIS A 9 -30.71 15.55 -14.87
CA HIS A 9 -31.00 16.92 -14.43
C HIS A 9 -30.32 17.91 -15.38
N ALA A 10 -31.11 18.77 -16.02
CA ALA A 10 -30.61 19.81 -16.88
C ALA A 10 -30.65 21.17 -16.19
N LYS A 11 -29.58 21.95 -16.29
CA LYS A 11 -29.50 23.31 -15.76
C LYS A 11 -28.80 24.23 -16.77
N LEU A 12 -29.40 25.39 -16.98
CA LEU A 12 -28.82 26.44 -17.79
C LEU A 12 -27.99 27.39 -16.90
N TYR A 13 -26.75 27.57 -17.25
CA TYR A 13 -25.82 28.53 -16.62
C TYR A 13 -25.53 29.65 -17.61
N ASP A 14 -25.36 30.86 -17.13
CA ASP A 14 -24.76 31.96 -17.87
C ASP A 14 -23.27 31.99 -17.58
N PHE A 15 -22.45 31.88 -18.61
CA PHE A 15 -21.00 31.97 -18.50
C PHE A 15 -20.51 33.06 -19.49
N GLU A 16 -20.06 34.17 -18.98
CA GLU A 16 -19.59 35.30 -19.76
C GLU A 16 -20.60 35.79 -20.84
N GLY A 17 -21.89 35.83 -20.50
CA GLY A 17 -22.97 36.20 -21.41
C GLY A 17 -23.35 35.13 -22.43
N ARG A 18 -22.86 33.89 -22.28
CA ARG A 18 -23.22 32.73 -23.09
C ARG A 18 -23.98 31.71 -22.26
N GLY A 19 -25.13 31.26 -22.77
CA GLY A 19 -25.90 30.20 -22.14
C GLY A 19 -25.18 28.86 -22.29
N VAL A 20 -24.78 28.25 -21.16
CA VAL A 20 -24.21 26.88 -21.12
C VAL A 20 -25.24 25.95 -20.50
N LEU A 21 -25.68 24.94 -21.27
CA LEU A 21 -26.60 23.91 -20.78
C LEU A 21 -25.80 22.73 -20.22
N ALA A 22 -25.87 22.55 -18.89
CA ALA A 22 -25.24 21.44 -18.20
C ALA A 22 -26.26 20.33 -17.94
N PHE A 23 -25.84 19.08 -18.19
CA PHE A 23 -26.62 17.89 -17.88
C PHE A 23 -25.89 17.08 -16.81
N TYR A 24 -26.56 16.87 -15.69
CA TYR A 24 -26.09 15.92 -14.68
C TYR A 24 -26.88 14.61 -14.83
N VAL A 25 -26.14 13.51 -15.02
CA VAL A 25 -26.70 12.18 -15.08
C VAL A 25 -26.38 11.46 -13.78
N SER A 26 -27.42 11.13 -13.00
CA SER A 26 -27.26 10.42 -11.75
C SER A 26 -26.63 9.05 -11.99
N PRO A 27 -25.58 8.65 -11.23
CA PRO A 27 -25.00 7.32 -11.35
C PRO A 27 -26.05 6.23 -11.07
N ALA A 28 -26.17 5.26 -11.98
CA ALA A 28 -27.02 4.09 -11.74
C ALA A 28 -26.48 3.29 -10.55
N THR A 29 -27.41 2.70 -9.77
CA THR A 29 -27.03 1.77 -8.69
C THR A 29 -26.32 0.55 -9.29
N ARG A 30 -25.57 -0.22 -8.48
CA ARG A 30 -24.92 -1.43 -8.99
C ARG A 30 -25.93 -2.44 -9.54
N PHE A 31 -27.13 -2.51 -8.95
CA PHE A 31 -28.20 -3.41 -9.38
C PHE A 31 -28.83 -3.01 -10.72
N ASP A 32 -28.65 -1.77 -11.11
CA ASP A 32 -29.16 -1.22 -12.37
C ASP A 32 -28.10 -1.24 -13.49
N LYS A 33 -26.87 -1.64 -13.20
CA LYS A 33 -25.78 -1.77 -14.17
C LYS A 33 -25.76 -3.18 -14.78
N PRO A 34 -25.33 -3.31 -16.07
CA PRO A 34 -25.00 -2.22 -16.98
C PRO A 34 -26.23 -1.57 -17.60
N VAL A 35 -26.20 -0.25 -17.76
CA VAL A 35 -27.18 0.45 -18.59
C VAL A 35 -26.73 0.36 -20.04
N LYS A 36 -27.52 -0.35 -20.87
CA LYS A 36 -27.19 -0.60 -22.28
C LYS A 36 -27.75 0.50 -23.17
N VAL A 37 -27.02 0.80 -24.22
CA VAL A 37 -27.44 1.72 -25.30
C VAL A 37 -27.85 0.90 -26.51
N LYS A 38 -28.97 1.25 -27.12
CA LYS A 38 -29.39 0.61 -28.38
C LYS A 38 -28.64 1.27 -29.53
N ALA A 39 -27.65 0.55 -30.06
CA ALA A 39 -26.92 0.90 -31.28
C ALA A 39 -27.47 0.03 -32.42
N ASP A 40 -28.06 0.65 -33.44
CA ASP A 40 -28.77 0.01 -34.53
C ASP A 40 -29.84 -0.97 -34.05
N ARG A 41 -29.59 -2.26 -34.16
CA ARG A 41 -30.51 -3.34 -33.73
C ARG A 41 -30.03 -4.10 -32.52
N ARG A 42 -28.85 -3.73 -31.90
CA ARG A 42 -28.23 -4.44 -30.77
C ARG A 42 -28.14 -3.54 -29.54
N TRP A 43 -28.17 -4.17 -28.40
CA TRP A 43 -27.89 -3.52 -27.11
C TRP A 43 -26.39 -3.64 -26.83
N GLU A 44 -25.74 -2.51 -26.56
CA GLU A 44 -24.30 -2.42 -26.30
C GLU A 44 -24.05 -1.74 -24.96
N THR A 45 -23.04 -2.20 -24.26
CA THR A 45 -22.57 -1.65 -22.99
C THR A 45 -21.29 -0.86 -23.25
N TYR A 46 -21.20 0.32 -22.68
CA TYR A 46 -20.04 1.17 -22.76
C TYR A 46 -19.48 1.47 -21.37
N ILE A 47 -18.15 1.64 -21.28
CA ILE A 47 -17.43 2.06 -20.09
C ILE A 47 -16.58 3.28 -20.43
N ARG A 48 -16.52 4.23 -19.50
CA ARG A 48 -15.67 5.41 -19.60
C ARG A 48 -14.28 5.07 -19.10
N LEU A 49 -13.28 5.11 -19.97
CA LEU A 49 -11.87 4.92 -19.65
C LEU A 49 -11.07 6.14 -20.11
N GLY A 50 -10.49 6.88 -19.16
CA GLY A 50 -9.80 8.13 -19.47
C GLY A 50 -10.72 9.13 -20.16
N GLY A 51 -10.30 9.67 -21.29
CA GLY A 51 -11.04 10.67 -22.07
C GLY A 51 -12.10 10.12 -23.03
N GLY A 52 -12.32 8.78 -23.12
CA GLY A 52 -13.17 8.17 -24.14
C GLY A 52 -14.18 7.16 -23.61
N ASP A 53 -15.24 6.94 -24.38
CA ASP A 53 -16.21 5.88 -24.15
C ASP A 53 -15.81 4.65 -24.97
N HIS A 54 -15.61 3.53 -24.29
CA HIS A 54 -15.20 2.27 -24.90
C HIS A 54 -16.31 1.23 -24.79
N ARG A 55 -16.51 0.47 -25.84
CA ARG A 55 -17.44 -0.65 -25.80
C ARG A 55 -16.89 -1.74 -24.88
N CYS A 56 -17.72 -2.19 -23.93
CA CYS A 56 -17.35 -3.27 -23.02
C CYS A 56 -17.06 -4.57 -23.77
N THR A 57 -16.03 -5.26 -23.33
CA THR A 57 -15.78 -6.65 -23.67
C THR A 57 -16.80 -7.55 -22.98
N ALA A 58 -16.95 -8.79 -23.45
CA ALA A 58 -17.83 -9.77 -22.81
C ALA A 58 -17.45 -10.04 -21.34
N VAL A 59 -16.15 -9.96 -21.02
CA VAL A 59 -15.65 -10.16 -19.65
C VAL A 59 -16.06 -8.99 -18.75
N GLU A 60 -15.96 -7.77 -19.23
CA GLU A 60 -16.38 -6.57 -18.49
C GLU A 60 -17.90 -6.55 -18.27
N GLU A 61 -18.67 -6.89 -19.28
CA GLU A 61 -20.13 -6.99 -19.16
C GLU A 61 -20.54 -8.08 -18.16
N ALA A 62 -19.91 -9.25 -18.21
CA ALA A 62 -20.12 -10.32 -17.22
C ALA A 62 -19.78 -9.88 -15.78
N ARG A 63 -18.78 -8.99 -15.60
CA ARG A 63 -18.48 -8.41 -14.27
C ARG A 63 -19.60 -7.49 -13.79
N PHE A 64 -20.13 -6.62 -14.65
CA PHE A 64 -21.28 -5.78 -14.27
C PHE A 64 -22.50 -6.61 -13.87
N LEU A 65 -22.82 -7.67 -14.61
CA LEU A 65 -23.94 -8.55 -14.30
C LEU A 65 -23.73 -9.28 -12.95
N ARG A 66 -22.53 -9.72 -12.68
CA ARG A 66 -22.17 -10.32 -11.37
C ARG A 66 -22.31 -9.33 -10.23
N ASP A 67 -21.76 -8.11 -10.39
CA ASP A 67 -21.86 -7.06 -9.39
C ASP A 67 -23.31 -6.61 -9.16
N ALA A 68 -24.20 -6.78 -10.15
CA ALA A 68 -25.63 -6.52 -10.05
C ALA A 68 -26.43 -7.66 -9.40
N SER A 69 -25.83 -8.82 -9.18
CA SER A 69 -26.51 -9.94 -8.53
C SER A 69 -26.82 -9.63 -7.06
N HIS A 70 -28.01 -10.04 -6.60
CA HIS A 70 -28.36 -10.03 -5.19
C HIS A 70 -27.64 -11.14 -4.41
N GLU A 71 -27.29 -12.23 -5.08
CA GLU A 71 -26.50 -13.31 -4.50
C GLU A 71 -25.02 -12.98 -4.58
N SER A 72 -24.36 -12.93 -3.44
CA SER A 72 -22.92 -12.67 -3.36
C SER A 72 -22.09 -13.89 -3.78
N TYR A 73 -20.90 -13.66 -4.35
CA TYR A 73 -20.03 -14.76 -4.77
C TYR A 73 -19.72 -15.75 -3.63
N ASP A 74 -19.54 -15.25 -2.42
CA ASP A 74 -19.19 -16.08 -1.26
C ASP A 74 -20.38 -16.93 -0.75
N SER A 75 -21.64 -16.59 -1.10
CA SER A 75 -22.83 -17.36 -0.76
C SER A 75 -23.22 -18.42 -1.79
N VAL A 76 -22.67 -18.34 -3.02
CA VAL A 76 -22.95 -19.32 -4.08
C VAL A 76 -22.37 -20.68 -3.71
N ALA A 77 -23.10 -21.77 -4.05
CA ALA A 77 -22.62 -23.14 -3.90
C ALA A 77 -21.35 -23.38 -4.72
N SER A 78 -20.36 -24.02 -4.09
CA SER A 78 -19.16 -24.50 -4.74
C SER A 78 -19.39 -25.91 -5.22
N ALA A 79 -19.62 -26.06 -6.51
CA ALA A 79 -20.04 -27.34 -7.10
C ALA A 79 -19.09 -28.50 -6.77
N ARG A 80 -19.67 -29.64 -6.43
CA ARG A 80 -18.96 -30.90 -6.17
C ARG A 80 -17.97 -30.78 -5.00
N THR A 81 -18.39 -30.16 -3.91
CA THR A 81 -17.61 -30.04 -2.68
C THR A 81 -18.33 -30.68 -1.50
N SER A 82 -17.54 -31.18 -0.57
CA SER A 82 -18.02 -31.81 0.66
C SER A 82 -17.14 -31.40 1.85
N VAL A 83 -17.55 -31.77 3.05
CA VAL A 83 -16.81 -31.46 4.30
C VAL A 83 -15.41 -32.07 4.29
N GLU A 84 -15.22 -33.20 3.62
CA GLU A 84 -13.93 -33.89 3.48
C GLU A 84 -12.92 -33.08 2.64
N ASP A 85 -13.37 -32.16 1.83
CA ASP A 85 -12.50 -31.25 1.06
C ASP A 85 -11.96 -30.08 1.89
N LEU A 86 -12.43 -29.94 3.13
CA LEU A 86 -11.96 -28.90 4.03
C LEU A 86 -10.75 -29.34 4.86
N ASP A 87 -9.93 -28.34 5.24
CA ASP A 87 -8.82 -28.48 6.18
C ASP A 87 -9.39 -28.52 7.62
N ALA A 88 -9.43 -29.72 8.19
CA ALA A 88 -9.95 -29.93 9.54
C ALA A 88 -9.20 -29.10 10.59
N SER A 89 -7.91 -28.84 10.39
CA SER A 89 -7.10 -28.05 11.33
C SER A 89 -7.48 -26.56 11.30
N ALA A 90 -7.77 -26.03 10.12
CA ALA A 90 -8.24 -24.66 9.96
C ALA A 90 -9.65 -24.49 10.55
N LEU A 91 -10.54 -25.45 10.31
CA LEU A 91 -11.89 -25.46 10.87
C LEU A 91 -11.86 -25.54 12.40
N GLN A 92 -11.08 -26.47 12.97
CA GLN A 92 -10.94 -26.62 14.42
C GLN A 92 -10.34 -25.37 15.06
N TRP A 93 -9.28 -24.81 14.47
CA TRP A 93 -8.70 -23.56 14.98
C TRP A 93 -9.72 -22.41 15.01
N PHE A 94 -10.53 -22.28 13.96
CA PHE A 94 -11.56 -21.25 13.90
C PHE A 94 -12.64 -21.45 14.96
N ARG A 95 -13.09 -22.70 15.14
CA ARG A 95 -14.04 -23.11 16.19
C ARG A 95 -13.52 -22.77 17.58
N ASP A 96 -12.26 -23.13 17.88
CA ASP A 96 -11.62 -22.83 19.16
C ASP A 96 -11.45 -21.32 19.37
N HIS A 97 -11.20 -20.59 18.28
CA HIS A 97 -11.07 -19.14 18.33
C HIS A 97 -12.43 -18.45 18.65
N LEU A 98 -13.50 -18.94 18.06
CA LEU A 98 -14.87 -18.47 18.39
C LEU A 98 -15.24 -18.80 19.85
N ALA A 99 -14.91 -20.02 20.31
CA ALA A 99 -15.18 -20.46 21.67
C ALA A 99 -14.55 -19.57 22.75
N ARG A 100 -13.36 -19.07 22.49
CA ARG A 100 -12.67 -18.12 23.42
C ARG A 100 -13.38 -16.77 23.53
N ARG A 101 -14.14 -16.38 22.51
CA ARG A 101 -14.91 -15.11 22.53
C ARG A 101 -16.32 -15.30 23.08
N ASN A 102 -16.98 -16.33 22.63
CA ASN A 102 -18.28 -16.78 23.10
C ASN A 102 -18.36 -18.31 22.96
N PRO A 103 -18.41 -19.06 24.08
CA PRO A 103 -18.49 -20.52 24.05
C PRO A 103 -19.68 -21.07 23.27
N GLU A 104 -20.80 -20.36 23.24
CA GLU A 104 -22.01 -20.77 22.49
C GLU A 104 -21.77 -20.78 20.99
N TRP A 105 -20.95 -19.89 20.46
CA TRP A 105 -20.63 -19.82 19.02
C TRP A 105 -19.73 -20.97 18.53
N ALA A 106 -19.15 -21.73 19.44
CA ALA A 106 -18.43 -22.96 19.09
C ALA A 106 -19.39 -24.12 18.79
N TYR A 107 -20.67 -23.96 19.10
CA TYR A 107 -21.70 -25.00 18.96
C TYR A 107 -21.20 -26.36 19.47
N PRO A 108 -20.96 -26.49 20.78
CA PRO A 108 -20.36 -27.71 21.34
C PRO A 108 -21.23 -28.92 21.05
N GLY A 109 -20.60 -30.05 20.67
CA GLY A 109 -21.28 -31.29 20.35
C GLY A 109 -21.73 -31.47 18.89
N LEU A 110 -21.69 -30.41 18.06
CA LEU A 110 -21.98 -30.55 16.63
C LEU A 110 -20.80 -31.19 15.89
N ASP A 111 -21.11 -32.11 14.98
CA ASP A 111 -20.14 -32.59 14.00
C ASP A 111 -19.76 -31.47 12.99
N PRO A 112 -18.71 -31.63 12.18
CA PRO A 112 -18.26 -30.59 11.27
C PRO A 112 -19.33 -30.15 10.27
N ALA A 113 -20.16 -31.03 9.75
CA ALA A 113 -21.18 -30.69 8.75
C ALA A 113 -22.31 -29.85 9.38
N ALA A 114 -22.82 -30.28 10.54
CA ALA A 114 -23.82 -29.54 11.31
C ALA A 114 -23.27 -28.18 11.77
N TYR A 115 -22.00 -28.11 12.21
CA TYR A 115 -21.34 -26.86 12.57
C TYR A 115 -21.25 -25.86 11.41
N LEU A 116 -20.90 -26.32 10.21
CA LEU A 116 -20.88 -25.49 9.00
C LEU A 116 -22.28 -25.03 8.61
N GLY A 117 -23.30 -25.86 8.84
CA GLY A 117 -24.72 -25.49 8.67
C GLY A 117 -25.11 -24.30 9.55
N GLU A 118 -24.77 -24.35 10.86
CA GLU A 118 -25.03 -23.23 11.80
C GLU A 118 -24.28 -21.95 11.41
N LEU A 119 -23.10 -22.09 10.80
CA LEU A 119 -22.38 -20.96 10.23
C LEU A 119 -22.98 -20.48 8.89
N GLY A 120 -24.02 -21.14 8.35
CA GLY A 120 -24.64 -20.83 7.05
C GLY A 120 -23.67 -21.03 5.88
N LEU A 121 -22.79 -22.00 5.99
CA LEU A 121 -21.77 -22.32 4.99
C LEU A 121 -22.11 -23.55 4.14
N VAL A 122 -23.28 -24.14 4.38
CA VAL A 122 -23.86 -25.25 3.63
C VAL A 122 -25.17 -24.79 3.01
N ARG A 123 -25.42 -25.13 1.75
CA ARG A 123 -26.67 -24.89 1.02
C ARG A 123 -27.62 -26.07 1.19
N ASP A 124 -28.87 -25.89 0.75
CA ASP A 124 -29.97 -26.84 0.95
C ASP A 124 -29.67 -28.27 0.44
N GLU A 125 -28.83 -28.40 -0.59
CA GLU A 125 -28.44 -29.70 -1.17
C GLU A 125 -27.19 -30.29 -0.48
N GLY A 126 -26.70 -29.72 0.60
CA GLY A 126 -25.51 -30.16 1.31
C GLY A 126 -24.18 -29.68 0.68
N GLU A 127 -24.23 -28.91 -0.40
CA GLU A 127 -23.04 -28.32 -1.01
C GLU A 127 -22.48 -27.18 -0.18
N LEU A 128 -21.15 -27.09 -0.13
CA LEU A 128 -20.46 -26.00 0.56
C LEU A 128 -20.59 -24.69 -0.23
N THR A 129 -20.70 -23.58 0.48
CA THR A 129 -20.60 -22.25 -0.12
C THR A 129 -19.14 -21.94 -0.52
N ASN A 130 -18.95 -20.98 -1.46
CA ASN A 130 -17.60 -20.48 -1.75
C ASN A 130 -16.93 -19.87 -0.51
N ALA A 131 -17.68 -19.31 0.44
CA ALA A 131 -17.13 -18.84 1.71
C ALA A 131 -16.51 -20.00 2.52
N ALA A 132 -17.17 -21.17 2.59
CA ALA A 132 -16.61 -22.34 3.26
C ALA A 132 -15.29 -22.80 2.63
N VAL A 133 -15.27 -22.85 1.30
CA VAL A 133 -14.06 -23.20 0.53
C VAL A 133 -12.93 -22.21 0.74
N LEU A 134 -13.23 -20.92 0.67
CA LEU A 134 -12.22 -19.86 0.89
C LEU A 134 -11.68 -19.89 2.32
N MET A 135 -12.55 -20.06 3.31
CA MET A 135 -12.16 -20.06 4.72
C MET A 135 -11.37 -21.30 5.14
N PHE A 136 -11.77 -22.49 4.65
CA PHE A 136 -11.32 -23.77 5.21
C PHE A 136 -10.89 -24.79 4.14
N GLY A 137 -10.97 -24.49 2.85
CA GLY A 137 -10.65 -25.45 1.79
C GLY A 137 -9.20 -25.94 1.87
N LYS A 138 -8.99 -27.24 1.56
CA LYS A 138 -7.65 -27.79 1.34
C LYS A 138 -7.01 -27.11 0.12
N ASP A 139 -5.68 -27.05 0.08
CA ASP A 139 -4.91 -26.34 -0.94
C ASP A 139 -5.32 -26.73 -2.38
N ARG A 140 -5.59 -28.02 -2.63
CA ARG A 140 -6.06 -28.50 -3.93
C ARG A 140 -7.42 -27.92 -4.33
N LEU A 141 -8.33 -27.75 -3.37
CA LEU A 141 -9.65 -27.17 -3.62
C LEU A 141 -9.52 -25.67 -3.85
N LEU A 142 -8.73 -24.99 -3.02
CA LEU A 142 -8.49 -23.56 -3.14
C LEU A 142 -7.85 -23.21 -4.49
N ALA A 143 -6.88 -23.98 -4.96
CA ALA A 143 -6.25 -23.78 -6.28
C ALA A 143 -7.26 -23.87 -7.45
N ARG A 144 -8.36 -24.59 -7.30
CA ARG A 144 -9.46 -24.61 -8.28
C ARG A 144 -10.27 -23.32 -8.30
N VAL A 145 -10.48 -22.72 -7.12
CA VAL A 145 -11.28 -21.50 -6.94
C VAL A 145 -10.43 -20.26 -7.19
N LYS A 146 -9.22 -20.23 -6.67
CA LYS A 146 -8.29 -19.09 -6.74
C LYS A 146 -6.87 -19.54 -7.13
N PRO A 147 -6.63 -19.88 -8.40
CA PRO A 147 -5.36 -20.48 -8.85
C PRO A 147 -4.13 -19.57 -8.69
N GLY A 148 -4.31 -18.27 -8.61
CA GLY A 148 -3.21 -17.30 -8.37
C GLY A 148 -2.90 -17.05 -6.89
N GLY A 149 -3.52 -17.82 -5.98
CA GLY A 149 -3.42 -17.58 -4.55
C GLY A 149 -4.31 -16.43 -4.05
N VAL A 150 -4.39 -16.27 -2.74
CA VAL A 150 -5.25 -15.29 -2.08
C VAL A 150 -4.57 -13.94 -1.94
N VAL A 151 -3.31 -13.93 -1.49
CA VAL A 151 -2.51 -12.72 -1.28
C VAL A 151 -1.08 -12.96 -1.76
N ASP A 152 -0.51 -11.98 -2.46
CA ASP A 152 0.90 -11.90 -2.81
C ASP A 152 1.56 -10.82 -1.94
N PHE A 153 2.24 -11.24 -0.89
CA PHE A 153 2.94 -10.36 0.04
C PHE A 153 4.39 -10.21 -0.42
N ARG A 154 4.81 -8.97 -0.68
CA ARG A 154 6.18 -8.65 -1.13
C ARG A 154 6.81 -7.63 -0.21
N VAL A 155 8.09 -7.84 0.11
CA VAL A 155 8.91 -6.90 0.88
C VAL A 155 9.96 -6.29 -0.04
N HIS A 156 10.07 -4.98 0.00
CA HIS A 156 11.06 -4.18 -0.72
C HIS A 156 11.88 -3.38 0.28
N HIS A 157 13.19 -3.51 0.23
CA HIS A 157 14.11 -2.70 1.03
C HIS A 157 14.42 -1.33 0.39
N SER A 158 13.61 -0.94 -0.58
CA SER A 158 13.59 0.40 -1.19
C SER A 158 12.43 1.23 -0.64
N SER A 159 12.45 2.53 -0.89
CA SER A 159 11.31 3.42 -0.68
C SER A 159 10.32 3.31 -1.84
N LEU A 160 9.05 3.56 -1.55
CA LEU A 160 8.01 3.67 -2.58
C LEU A 160 8.27 4.93 -3.41
N ALA A 161 8.76 4.76 -4.64
CA ALA A 161 8.97 5.86 -5.57
C ALA A 161 7.92 5.80 -6.71
N PRO A 162 7.43 6.97 -7.20
CA PRO A 162 6.43 7.01 -8.29
C PRO A 162 6.90 6.36 -9.59
N GLU A 163 8.21 6.36 -9.82
CA GLU A 163 8.86 5.84 -11.02
C GLU A 163 9.81 4.68 -10.72
N ALA A 164 9.58 3.95 -9.61
CA ALA A 164 10.42 2.79 -9.33
C ALA A 164 10.27 1.80 -10.50
N PRO A 165 11.36 1.43 -11.16
CA PRO A 165 11.32 0.31 -12.11
C PRO A 165 10.79 -0.92 -11.37
N ASP A 166 10.31 -1.93 -12.12
CA ASP A 166 9.92 -3.25 -11.62
C ASP A 166 11.09 -3.90 -10.85
N GLU A 167 11.43 -3.32 -9.71
CA GLU A 167 12.44 -3.87 -8.83
C GLU A 167 11.89 -5.17 -8.25
N ARG A 168 12.68 -6.21 -8.39
CA ARG A 168 12.40 -7.47 -7.73
C ARG A 168 12.28 -7.22 -6.23
N TRP A 169 11.27 -7.84 -5.63
CA TRP A 169 11.13 -7.90 -4.17
C TRP A 169 12.36 -8.54 -3.53
N ASP A 170 12.69 -8.11 -2.34
CA ASP A 170 13.75 -8.72 -1.52
C ASP A 170 13.27 -10.01 -0.85
N ASP A 171 11.95 -10.06 -0.51
CA ASP A 171 11.29 -11.23 0.06
C ASP A 171 9.83 -11.30 -0.42
N ARG A 172 9.30 -12.53 -0.59
CA ARG A 172 7.95 -12.75 -1.10
C ARG A 172 7.31 -13.97 -0.45
N GLU A 173 6.05 -13.83 -0.09
CA GLU A 173 5.18 -14.94 0.32
C GLU A 173 3.91 -14.93 -0.54
N LEU A 174 3.73 -15.93 -1.39
CA LEU A 174 2.48 -16.15 -2.10
C LEU A 174 1.60 -17.05 -1.23
N CYS A 175 0.49 -16.49 -0.74
CA CYS A 175 -0.45 -17.21 0.11
C CYS A 175 -1.43 -18.00 -0.77
N GLU A 176 -1.18 -19.30 -0.91
CA GLU A 176 -2.00 -20.23 -1.71
C GLU A 176 -2.91 -21.12 -0.84
N ARG A 177 -2.93 -20.87 0.46
CA ARG A 177 -3.74 -21.59 1.44
C ARG A 177 -5.03 -20.83 1.77
N ASN A 178 -5.95 -21.52 2.45
CA ASN A 178 -7.23 -20.95 2.87
C ASN A 178 -7.08 -19.68 3.72
N LEU A 179 -8.17 -18.92 3.84
CA LEU A 179 -8.14 -17.61 4.50
C LEU A 179 -7.73 -17.66 5.96
N VAL A 180 -8.07 -18.74 6.68
CA VAL A 180 -7.65 -18.93 8.08
C VAL A 180 -6.13 -19.06 8.16
N ALA A 181 -5.54 -19.93 7.33
CA ALA A 181 -4.10 -20.13 7.30
C ALA A 181 -3.36 -18.87 6.81
N THR A 182 -3.88 -18.22 5.75
CA THR A 182 -3.35 -16.96 5.21
C THR A 182 -3.37 -15.84 6.25
N LEU A 183 -4.51 -15.63 6.91
CA LEU A 183 -4.65 -14.61 7.95
C LEU A 183 -3.65 -14.83 9.09
N ARG A 184 -3.51 -16.06 9.56
CA ARG A 184 -2.57 -16.40 10.65
C ARG A 184 -1.12 -16.14 10.25
N SER A 185 -0.69 -16.61 9.07
CA SER A 185 0.66 -16.38 8.54
C SER A 185 0.97 -14.89 8.43
N LEU A 186 0.08 -14.13 7.79
CA LEU A 186 0.29 -12.71 7.58
C LEU A 186 0.25 -11.89 8.87
N LEU A 187 -0.62 -12.21 9.83
CA LEU A 187 -0.61 -11.55 11.15
C LEU A 187 0.69 -11.79 11.91
N GLU A 188 1.24 -13.02 11.86
CA GLU A 188 2.52 -13.33 12.46
C GLU A 188 3.66 -12.58 11.78
N ARG A 189 3.66 -12.53 10.45
CA ARG A 189 4.64 -11.79 9.66
C ARG A 189 4.60 -10.30 9.95
N LEU A 190 3.42 -9.69 10.01
CA LEU A 190 3.25 -8.28 10.34
C LEU A 190 3.75 -7.94 11.74
N ARG A 191 3.57 -8.83 12.72
CA ARG A 191 4.11 -8.63 14.08
C ARG A 191 5.65 -8.57 14.11
N ARG A 192 6.32 -9.25 13.18
CA ARG A 192 7.79 -9.21 13.05
C ARG A 192 8.27 -7.95 12.33
N LEU A 193 7.51 -7.48 11.33
CA LEU A 193 7.88 -6.31 10.51
C LEU A 193 7.59 -4.98 11.20
N ILE A 194 6.52 -4.91 12.00
CA ILE A 194 6.10 -3.67 12.66
C ILE A 194 6.82 -3.55 14.01
N PRO A 195 7.57 -2.47 14.23
CA PRO A 195 8.15 -2.21 15.53
C PRO A 195 7.07 -2.15 16.62
N GLN A 196 7.25 -2.91 17.69
CA GLN A 196 6.38 -2.90 18.87
C GLN A 196 7.05 -2.09 19.97
N PRO A 197 6.90 -0.75 20.02
CA PRO A 197 7.49 0.05 21.07
C PRO A 197 6.87 -0.36 22.40
N PHE A 198 7.71 -0.40 23.43
CA PHE A 198 7.21 -0.58 24.79
C PHE A 198 6.35 0.64 25.16
N ALA A 199 5.05 0.43 25.25
CA ALA A 199 4.11 1.46 25.68
C ALA A 199 3.23 0.91 26.80
N VAL A 200 3.05 1.73 27.83
CA VAL A 200 2.16 1.44 28.96
C VAL A 200 0.92 2.32 28.80
N ASP A 201 -0.25 1.76 29.04
CA ASP A 201 -1.47 2.54 29.12
C ASP A 201 -1.39 3.41 30.39
N SER A 202 -1.41 4.74 30.20
CA SER A 202 -1.26 5.68 31.32
C SER A 202 -2.41 5.62 32.34
N ARG A 203 -3.55 5.03 31.96
CA ARG A 203 -4.73 4.91 32.82
C ARG A 203 -4.72 3.61 33.62
N THR A 204 -4.31 2.49 32.99
CA THR A 204 -4.37 1.17 33.64
C THR A 204 -3.01 0.71 34.16
N GLY A 205 -1.91 1.32 33.72
CA GLY A 205 -0.55 0.85 34.02
C GLY A 205 -0.16 -0.43 33.28
N GLU A 206 -1.04 -0.98 32.45
CA GLU A 206 -0.81 -2.21 31.72
C GLU A 206 -0.03 -1.96 30.42
N ARG A 207 0.75 -2.94 30.00
CA ARG A 207 1.45 -2.90 28.72
C ARG A 207 0.44 -2.87 27.57
N ARG A 208 0.52 -1.86 26.70
CA ARG A 208 -0.21 -1.88 25.42
C ARG A 208 0.33 -3.01 24.55
N VAL A 209 -0.56 -3.92 24.16
CA VAL A 209 -0.19 -5.11 23.38
C VAL A 209 0.04 -4.76 21.92
N ASP A 210 -0.78 -3.87 21.34
CA ASP A 210 -0.75 -3.51 19.94
C ASP A 210 -0.43 -2.01 19.74
N SER A 211 0.56 -1.73 18.88
CA SER A 211 0.86 -0.35 18.47
C SER A 211 -0.23 0.21 17.53
N PRO A 212 -0.42 1.55 17.45
CA PRO A 212 -1.32 2.16 16.48
C PRO A 212 -1.01 1.73 15.04
N ASP A 213 0.25 1.60 14.70
CA ASP A 213 0.72 1.12 13.40
C ASP A 213 0.20 -0.31 13.13
N TYR A 214 0.37 -1.21 14.08
CA TYR A 214 -0.11 -2.59 13.96
C TYR A 214 -1.63 -2.66 13.86
N ILE A 215 -2.36 -1.87 14.64
CA ILE A 215 -3.84 -1.81 14.58
C ILE A 215 -4.29 -1.41 13.17
N SER A 216 -3.68 -0.38 12.59
CA SER A 216 -4.05 0.10 11.25
C SER A 216 -3.73 -0.91 10.15
N ILE A 217 -2.54 -1.51 10.19
CA ILE A 217 -2.11 -2.51 9.21
C ILE A 217 -2.94 -3.79 9.32
N ARG A 218 -3.24 -4.24 10.55
CA ARG A 218 -4.12 -5.39 10.77
C ARG A 218 -5.52 -5.14 10.21
N GLU A 219 -6.07 -3.97 10.44
CA GLU A 219 -7.37 -3.58 9.88
C GLU A 219 -7.33 -3.56 8.34
N ALA A 220 -6.27 -3.01 7.75
CA ALA A 220 -6.08 -2.99 6.30
C ALA A 220 -5.96 -4.41 5.72
N LEU A 221 -5.23 -5.32 6.38
CA LEU A 221 -5.15 -6.73 6.00
C LEU A 221 -6.52 -7.41 6.02
N VAL A 222 -7.28 -7.24 7.10
CA VAL A 222 -8.61 -7.85 7.21
C VAL A 222 -9.53 -7.30 6.12
N ASN A 223 -9.51 -5.99 5.89
CA ASN A 223 -10.29 -5.36 4.83
C ASN A 223 -9.87 -5.88 3.44
N LEU A 224 -8.59 -6.10 3.19
CA LEU A 224 -8.10 -6.72 1.96
C LEU A 224 -8.75 -8.09 1.73
N LEU A 225 -8.80 -8.93 2.77
CA LEU A 225 -9.37 -10.27 2.68
C LEU A 225 -10.89 -10.29 2.50
N ILE A 226 -11.63 -9.46 3.23
CA ILE A 226 -13.11 -9.50 3.20
C ILE A 226 -13.71 -8.77 2.00
N HIS A 227 -12.99 -7.86 1.35
CA HIS A 227 -13.50 -7.05 0.23
C HIS A 227 -12.94 -7.47 -1.13
N GLN A 228 -12.04 -8.45 -1.19
CA GLN A 228 -11.48 -8.95 -2.44
C GLN A 228 -12.58 -9.50 -3.36
N ASP A 229 -12.46 -9.25 -4.66
CA ASP A 229 -13.26 -9.94 -5.68
C ASP A 229 -12.68 -11.35 -5.92
N TYR A 230 -13.19 -12.32 -5.18
CA TYR A 230 -12.80 -13.73 -5.33
C TYR A 230 -13.30 -14.37 -6.62
N SER A 231 -14.26 -13.76 -7.30
CA SER A 231 -14.72 -14.20 -8.61
C SER A 231 -13.71 -13.89 -9.72
N ASP A 232 -12.80 -12.95 -9.49
CA ASP A 232 -11.66 -12.71 -10.37
C ASP A 232 -10.54 -13.72 -10.09
N ARG A 233 -10.49 -14.75 -10.92
CA ARG A 233 -9.53 -15.85 -10.77
C ARG A 233 -8.11 -15.50 -11.19
N HIS A 234 -7.93 -14.42 -11.94
CA HIS A 234 -6.66 -14.06 -12.57
C HIS A 234 -5.84 -13.07 -11.75
N ARG A 235 -6.51 -12.20 -11.00
CA ARG A 235 -5.82 -11.20 -10.19
C ARG A 235 -5.80 -11.61 -8.72
N THR A 236 -4.64 -11.44 -8.11
CA THR A 236 -4.38 -11.74 -6.68
C THR A 236 -4.26 -10.43 -5.92
N ALA A 237 -4.81 -10.36 -4.71
CA ALA A 237 -4.59 -9.21 -3.85
C ALA A 237 -3.10 -9.09 -3.50
N ARG A 238 -2.58 -7.88 -3.39
CA ARG A 238 -1.17 -7.63 -3.13
C ARG A 238 -0.97 -6.79 -1.88
N ILE A 239 0.05 -7.13 -1.12
CA ILE A 239 0.59 -6.29 -0.06
C ILE A 239 2.04 -6.02 -0.42
N LEU A 240 2.36 -4.75 -0.71
CA LEU A 240 3.71 -4.31 -1.04
C LEU A 240 4.25 -3.53 0.15
N TRP A 241 5.22 -4.11 0.83
CA TRP A 241 5.85 -3.53 2.00
C TRP A 241 7.14 -2.85 1.61
N TYR A 242 7.19 -1.52 1.71
CA TYR A 242 8.38 -0.70 1.48
C TYR A 242 8.95 -0.17 2.80
N GLN A 243 10.15 0.41 2.76
CA GLN A 243 10.76 1.03 3.94
C GLN A 243 9.95 2.21 4.50
N ASP A 244 9.29 2.94 3.63
CA ASP A 244 8.57 4.18 3.94
C ASP A 244 7.05 4.09 3.73
N ALA A 245 6.52 3.00 3.16
CA ALA A 245 5.10 2.83 2.92
C ALA A 245 4.68 1.37 2.87
N THR A 246 3.38 1.11 3.07
CA THR A 246 2.76 -0.17 2.76
C THR A 246 1.56 0.06 1.85
N LEU A 247 1.55 -0.61 0.71
CA LEU A 247 0.48 -0.57 -0.28
C LEU A 247 -0.34 -1.85 -0.21
N PHE A 248 -1.65 -1.70 -0.02
CA PHE A 248 -2.64 -2.77 -0.14
C PHE A 248 -3.40 -2.59 -1.45
N GLU A 249 -3.32 -3.56 -2.32
CA GLU A 249 -4.00 -3.55 -3.62
C GLU A 249 -4.95 -4.72 -3.72
N ASN A 250 -6.21 -4.43 -3.99
CA ASN A 250 -7.28 -5.41 -3.96
C ASN A 250 -8.00 -5.48 -5.31
N PRO A 251 -8.07 -6.68 -5.95
CA PRO A 251 -8.98 -6.88 -7.06
C PRO A 251 -10.43 -6.63 -6.65
N GLY A 252 -11.14 -5.85 -7.44
CA GLY A 252 -12.49 -5.37 -7.13
C GLY A 252 -12.45 -3.96 -6.54
N ASP A 253 -13.17 -3.04 -7.19
CA ASP A 253 -13.42 -1.72 -6.67
C ASP A 253 -14.37 -1.77 -5.47
N SER A 254 -14.37 -0.73 -4.66
CA SER A 254 -15.41 -0.56 -3.65
C SER A 254 -16.72 -0.14 -4.30
N PHE A 255 -17.83 -0.71 -3.85
CA PHE A 255 -19.16 -0.27 -4.25
C PHE A 255 -19.56 1.08 -3.65
N ALA A 256 -18.90 1.48 -2.55
CA ALA A 256 -19.11 2.77 -1.91
C ALA A 256 -18.12 3.81 -2.42
N GLU A 257 -18.60 5.03 -2.62
CA GLU A 257 -17.75 6.20 -2.88
C GLU A 257 -16.90 6.54 -1.64
N LEU A 258 -15.71 7.11 -1.85
CA LEU A 258 -14.80 7.49 -0.78
C LEU A 258 -15.47 8.36 0.30
N ARG A 259 -16.33 9.29 -0.11
CA ARG A 259 -17.09 10.14 0.82
C ARG A 259 -17.92 9.31 1.80
N LYS A 260 -18.66 8.32 1.28
CA LYS A 260 -19.50 7.41 2.10
C LYS A 260 -18.64 6.51 3.00
N MET A 261 -17.48 6.05 2.50
CA MET A 261 -16.54 5.27 3.32
C MET A 261 -16.03 6.06 4.53
N LEU A 262 -15.78 7.37 4.36
CA LEU A 262 -15.29 8.25 5.44
C LEU A 262 -16.37 8.61 6.45
N ASP A 263 -17.63 8.71 6.01
CA ASP A 263 -18.77 9.00 6.89
C ASP A 263 -19.10 7.80 7.80
N GLY A 264 -18.65 6.60 7.41
CA GLY A 264 -19.07 5.36 8.06
C GLY A 264 -20.54 5.00 7.75
N GLY A 265 -21.01 3.89 8.26
CA GLY A 265 -22.40 3.46 8.09
C GLY A 265 -22.56 2.22 7.22
N THR A 266 -23.65 2.10 6.46
CA THR A 266 -23.93 0.92 5.64
C THR A 266 -22.95 0.82 4.48
N SER A 267 -22.07 -0.18 4.53
CA SER A 267 -21.23 -0.57 3.42
C SER A 267 -21.92 -1.69 2.64
N GLU A 268 -22.01 -1.56 1.33
CA GLU A 268 -22.36 -2.69 0.49
C GLU A 268 -21.20 -3.69 0.50
N LEU A 269 -21.48 -4.89 1.03
CA LEU A 269 -20.47 -5.92 1.20
C LEU A 269 -20.38 -6.79 -0.05
N ARG A 270 -19.17 -7.01 -0.55
CA ARG A 270 -18.90 -7.94 -1.66
C ARG A 270 -19.01 -9.39 -1.20
N ASN A 271 -18.52 -9.68 0.02
CA ASN A 271 -18.48 -11.02 0.60
C ASN A 271 -19.12 -11.03 2.01
N PRO A 272 -20.44 -10.95 2.12
CA PRO A 272 -21.13 -10.79 3.41
C PRO A 272 -20.93 -11.98 4.35
N LEU A 273 -20.79 -13.22 3.85
CA LEU A 273 -20.51 -14.39 4.70
C LEU A 273 -19.10 -14.31 5.31
N LEU A 274 -18.10 -13.96 4.52
CA LEU A 274 -16.72 -13.78 5.01
C LEU A 274 -16.65 -12.67 6.06
N VAL A 275 -17.33 -11.54 5.82
CA VAL A 275 -17.41 -10.43 6.78
C VAL A 275 -18.04 -10.90 8.08
N ARG A 276 -19.15 -11.63 8.02
CA ARG A 276 -19.84 -12.16 9.20
C ARG A 276 -18.94 -13.09 10.02
N LEU A 277 -18.28 -14.05 9.37
CA LEU A 277 -17.39 -14.99 10.02
C LEU A 277 -16.20 -14.30 10.70
N LEU A 278 -15.50 -13.42 9.98
CA LEU A 278 -14.33 -12.73 10.54
C LEU A 278 -14.73 -11.72 11.62
N ARG A 279 -15.95 -11.17 11.56
CA ARG A 279 -16.51 -10.34 12.64
C ARG A 279 -16.82 -11.16 13.89
N GLN A 280 -17.46 -12.30 13.75
CA GLN A 280 -17.71 -13.22 14.88
C GLN A 280 -16.40 -13.65 15.53
N ALA A 281 -15.39 -13.94 14.72
CA ALA A 281 -14.04 -14.24 15.20
C ALA A 281 -13.30 -13.01 15.77
N GLY A 282 -13.83 -11.77 15.62
CA GLY A 282 -13.24 -10.54 16.16
C GLY A 282 -12.02 -10.03 15.39
N PHE A 283 -11.85 -10.48 14.17
CA PHE A 283 -10.87 -9.90 13.26
C PHE A 283 -11.41 -8.66 12.56
N ALA A 284 -12.68 -8.69 12.11
CA ALA A 284 -13.38 -7.56 11.54
C ALA A 284 -14.29 -6.88 12.57
N GLU A 285 -14.53 -5.59 12.40
CA GLU A 285 -15.50 -4.83 13.17
C GLU A 285 -16.84 -4.71 12.41
N GLN A 286 -17.72 -3.83 12.87
CA GLN A 286 -18.98 -3.56 12.21
C GLN A 286 -18.74 -2.98 10.81
N ALA A 287 -19.57 -3.35 9.85
CA ALA A 287 -19.46 -2.86 8.47
C ALA A 287 -19.38 -1.33 8.41
N GLY A 288 -18.47 -0.81 7.57
CA GLY A 288 -18.33 0.63 7.34
C GLY A 288 -17.42 1.37 8.33
N THR A 289 -16.84 0.70 9.34
CA THR A 289 -15.96 1.37 10.33
C THR A 289 -14.47 1.21 10.05
N GLY A 290 -14.07 0.30 9.18
CA GLY A 290 -12.67 -0.05 8.93
C GLY A 290 -11.83 1.13 8.41
N ILE A 291 -12.24 1.78 7.33
CA ILE A 291 -11.52 2.94 6.78
C ILE A 291 -11.47 4.12 7.77
N PRO A 292 -12.58 4.56 8.39
CA PRO A 292 -12.54 5.58 9.43
C PRO A 292 -11.59 5.24 10.59
N LYS A 293 -11.53 3.98 11.00
CA LYS A 293 -10.63 3.51 12.05
C LYS A 293 -9.17 3.61 11.63
N ILE A 294 -8.81 3.13 10.43
CA ILE A 294 -7.45 3.24 9.87
C ILE A 294 -7.02 4.71 9.85
N VAL A 295 -7.86 5.59 9.26
CA VAL A 295 -7.57 7.03 9.15
C VAL A 295 -7.36 7.66 10.52
N ARG A 296 -8.24 7.39 11.47
CA ARG A 296 -8.14 7.94 12.84
C ARG A 296 -6.89 7.45 13.57
N THR A 297 -6.60 6.16 13.49
CA THR A 297 -5.46 5.55 14.18
C THR A 297 -4.14 6.01 13.56
N TRP A 298 -4.07 6.06 12.21
CA TRP A 298 -2.90 6.53 11.47
C TRP A 298 -2.61 8.01 11.74
N ARG A 299 -3.67 8.83 11.78
CA ARG A 299 -3.57 10.24 12.19
C ARG A 299 -3.06 10.38 13.62
N GLY A 300 -3.56 9.56 14.56
CA GLY A 300 -3.08 9.53 15.94
C GLY A 300 -1.61 9.14 16.07
N ALA A 301 -1.09 8.34 15.15
CA ALA A 301 0.34 8.01 15.05
C ALA A 301 1.18 9.13 14.40
N GLN A 302 0.60 10.28 14.06
CA GLN A 302 1.26 11.43 13.44
C GLN A 302 2.00 11.07 12.14
N ARG A 303 1.42 10.18 11.35
CA ARG A 303 1.93 9.75 10.04
C ARG A 303 1.36 10.60 8.91
N ILE A 304 2.03 10.56 7.74
CA ILE A 304 1.46 11.11 6.50
C ILE A 304 0.10 10.45 6.25
N PRO A 305 -0.95 11.22 5.91
CA PRO A 305 -2.30 10.68 5.77
C PRO A 305 -2.39 9.55 4.74
N PRO A 306 -3.25 8.54 4.97
CA PRO A 306 -3.45 7.47 4.01
C PRO A 306 -3.90 7.98 2.64
N SER A 307 -3.43 7.35 1.58
CA SER A 307 -3.97 7.56 0.22
C SER A 307 -4.92 6.41 -0.12
N ILE A 308 -6.10 6.75 -0.61
CA ILE A 308 -7.12 5.79 -1.05
C ILE A 308 -7.46 6.09 -2.50
N ASP A 309 -7.30 5.09 -3.35
CA ASP A 309 -7.63 5.11 -4.75
C ASP A 309 -8.64 3.99 -5.05
N ASN A 310 -9.81 4.36 -5.54
CA ASN A 310 -10.84 3.43 -5.97
C ASN A 310 -11.07 3.63 -7.47
N ASP A 311 -10.60 2.68 -8.27
CA ASP A 311 -10.70 2.73 -9.72
C ASP A 311 -11.77 1.73 -10.23
N PRO A 312 -13.01 2.19 -10.47
CA PRO A 312 -14.07 1.35 -11.00
C PRO A 312 -13.80 0.87 -12.44
N GLY A 313 -12.98 1.61 -13.21
CA GLY A 313 -12.62 1.24 -14.60
C GLY A 313 -11.71 0.04 -14.64
N GLN A 314 -10.68 0.03 -13.81
CA GLN A 314 -9.76 -1.12 -13.68
C GLN A 314 -10.27 -2.17 -12.69
N LYS A 315 -11.37 -1.91 -11.99
CA LYS A 315 -11.86 -2.77 -10.91
C LYS A 315 -10.78 -3.04 -9.88
N LEU A 316 -10.26 -1.97 -9.30
CA LEU A 316 -9.12 -2.02 -8.41
C LEU A 316 -9.28 -1.03 -7.26
N PHE A 317 -9.00 -1.48 -6.06
CA PHE A 317 -8.94 -0.64 -4.87
C PHE A 317 -7.52 -0.64 -4.31
N ARG A 318 -6.98 0.53 -4.00
CA ARG A 318 -5.67 0.70 -3.37
C ARG A 318 -5.78 1.52 -2.10
N LEU A 319 -5.07 1.07 -1.08
CA LEU A 319 -4.83 1.81 0.16
C LEU A 319 -3.33 1.87 0.39
N THR A 320 -2.78 3.09 0.46
CA THR A 320 -1.37 3.32 0.80
C THR A 320 -1.29 3.93 2.20
N LEU A 321 -0.49 3.31 3.05
CA LEU A 321 -0.15 3.78 4.39
C LEU A 321 1.32 4.19 4.40
N ASP A 322 1.57 5.50 4.47
CA ASP A 322 2.91 6.07 4.48
C ASP A 322 3.49 6.08 5.91
N TRP A 323 4.65 5.45 6.11
CA TRP A 323 5.30 5.32 7.41
C TRP A 323 6.00 6.59 7.87
N ARG A 324 6.22 7.53 6.96
CA ARG A 324 6.92 8.77 7.28
C ARG A 324 6.10 9.62 8.26
N PRO A 325 6.74 10.31 9.18
CA PRO A 325 6.05 11.23 10.08
C PRO A 325 5.43 12.39 9.27
N LEU A 326 4.28 12.86 9.68
CA LEU A 326 3.59 13.98 9.06
C LEU A 326 4.46 15.24 9.03
N LYS A 327 5.18 15.50 10.10
CA LYS A 327 6.10 16.63 10.23
C LYS A 327 7.52 16.13 10.38
N SER A 328 8.34 16.42 9.39
CA SER A 328 9.79 16.28 9.48
C SER A 328 10.42 17.57 10.04
N GLN A 329 11.69 17.52 10.44
CA GLN A 329 12.44 18.73 10.80
C GLN A 329 12.49 19.75 9.64
N ARG A 330 12.45 19.28 8.39
CA ARG A 330 12.37 20.13 7.21
C ARG A 330 11.02 20.84 7.13
N ASP A 331 9.93 20.16 7.46
CA ASP A 331 8.59 20.74 7.50
C ASP A 331 8.51 21.84 8.55
N GLU A 332 9.03 21.62 9.73
CA GLU A 332 9.06 22.65 10.78
C GLU A 332 9.86 23.89 10.36
N ALA A 333 10.97 23.68 9.63
CA ALA A 333 11.76 24.77 9.09
C ALA A 333 11.02 25.51 7.96
N TRP A 334 10.26 24.77 7.15
CA TRP A 334 9.42 25.32 6.08
C TRP A 334 8.27 26.14 6.65
N TYR A 335 7.49 25.60 7.60
CA TYR A 335 6.39 26.33 8.23
C TYR A 335 6.84 27.65 8.89
N ARG A 336 8.01 27.65 9.55
CA ARG A 336 8.56 28.89 10.11
C ARG A 336 8.85 29.98 9.08
N LYS A 337 9.15 29.60 7.84
CA LYS A 337 9.39 30.54 6.73
C LYS A 337 8.10 31.12 6.13
N LEU A 338 6.95 30.48 6.37
CA LEU A 338 5.68 30.96 5.81
C LEU A 338 5.17 32.23 6.49
N GLY A 339 5.65 32.54 7.67
CA GLY A 339 5.30 33.79 8.39
C GLY A 339 3.83 33.86 8.85
N VAL A 340 3.10 32.74 8.80
CA VAL A 340 1.71 32.63 9.25
C VAL A 340 1.58 31.50 10.25
N GLU A 341 0.66 31.69 11.20
CA GLU A 341 0.34 30.63 12.16
C GLU A 341 -0.58 29.60 11.48
N ILE A 342 -0.15 28.35 11.48
CA ILE A 342 -0.86 27.25 10.84
C ILE A 342 -1.17 26.22 11.91
N ASP A 343 -2.46 25.91 12.08
CA ASP A 343 -2.89 24.88 13.01
C ASP A 343 -2.48 23.47 12.54
N GLU A 344 -2.74 22.47 13.37
CA GLU A 344 -2.38 21.08 13.05
C GLU A 344 -3.08 20.57 11.78
N ASN A 345 -4.35 20.89 11.59
CA ASN A 345 -5.12 20.45 10.41
C ASN A 345 -4.67 21.16 9.15
N GLY A 346 -4.37 22.46 9.20
CA GLY A 346 -3.78 23.21 8.11
C GLY A 346 -2.43 22.63 7.68
N SER A 347 -1.56 22.34 8.66
CA SER A 347 -0.26 21.72 8.37
C SER A 347 -0.40 20.32 7.74
N ARG A 348 -1.41 19.52 8.12
CA ARG A 348 -1.72 18.24 7.49
C ARG A 348 -2.10 18.42 6.02
N LEU A 349 -2.96 19.39 5.70
CA LEU A 349 -3.38 19.66 4.33
C LEU A 349 -2.22 20.15 3.46
N LEU A 350 -1.40 21.06 3.98
CA LEU A 350 -0.23 21.56 3.24
C LEU A 350 0.78 20.44 2.97
N THR A 351 1.06 19.60 3.97
CA THR A 351 1.93 18.43 3.78
C THR A 351 1.33 17.47 2.76
N TYR A 352 0.03 17.19 2.85
CA TYR A 352 -0.65 16.30 1.90
C TYR A 352 -0.58 16.85 0.47
N GLY A 353 -0.91 18.13 0.27
CA GLY A 353 -0.83 18.79 -1.04
C GLY A 353 0.58 18.77 -1.62
N ARG A 354 1.61 18.88 -0.78
CA ARG A 354 3.01 18.75 -1.22
C ARG A 354 3.37 17.33 -1.67
N GLU A 355 2.93 16.30 -0.93
CA GLU A 355 3.30 14.90 -1.19
C GLU A 355 2.48 14.29 -2.33
N HIS A 356 1.20 14.64 -2.42
CA HIS A 356 0.24 14.00 -3.31
C HIS A 356 -0.32 14.91 -4.41
N GLY A 357 0.04 16.18 -4.41
CA GLY A 357 -0.46 17.15 -5.40
C GLY A 357 -1.86 17.67 -5.09
N ALA A 358 -2.69 17.82 -6.13
CA ALA A 358 -4.02 18.40 -6.00
C ALA A 358 -5.02 17.46 -5.29
N PHE A 359 -5.97 18.04 -4.55
CA PHE A 359 -6.99 17.31 -3.79
C PHE A 359 -8.32 18.06 -3.72
N ASP A 360 -9.40 17.34 -3.52
CA ASP A 360 -10.75 17.87 -3.28
C ASP A 360 -11.11 17.91 -1.78
N VAL A 361 -12.31 18.38 -1.46
CA VAL A 361 -12.84 18.43 -0.08
C VAL A 361 -12.93 17.01 0.53
N THR A 362 -13.19 15.98 -0.26
CA THR A 362 -13.28 14.60 0.26
C THR A 362 -11.91 14.13 0.74
N LYS A 363 -10.86 14.42 -0.01
CA LYS A 363 -9.47 14.17 0.42
C LYS A 363 -9.09 15.04 1.62
N ALA A 364 -9.50 16.32 1.65
CA ALA A 364 -9.28 17.18 2.80
C ALA A 364 -9.90 16.60 4.09
N ARG A 365 -11.10 16.02 4.01
CA ARG A 365 -11.74 15.28 5.12
C ARG A 365 -10.96 14.04 5.54
N LEU A 366 -10.47 13.27 4.57
CA LEU A 366 -9.61 12.11 4.84
C LEU A 366 -8.37 12.50 5.67
N VAL A 367 -7.71 13.58 5.25
CA VAL A 367 -6.47 14.08 5.84
C VAL A 367 -6.67 14.63 7.24
N THR A 368 -7.71 15.45 7.43
CA THR A 368 -7.95 16.16 8.69
C THR A 368 -8.86 15.39 9.66
N GLY A 369 -9.75 14.54 9.13
CA GLY A 369 -10.82 13.89 9.87
C GLY A 369 -11.93 14.86 10.29
N LEU A 370 -11.96 16.06 9.73
CA LEU A 370 -13.00 17.05 10.01
C LEU A 370 -14.32 16.70 9.29
N PRO A 371 -15.48 17.06 9.87
CA PRO A 371 -16.75 17.04 9.16
C PRO A 371 -16.70 17.90 7.89
N GLY A 372 -17.55 17.57 6.91
CA GLY A 372 -17.50 18.23 5.59
C GLY A 372 -17.53 19.76 5.64
N ARG A 373 -18.40 20.35 6.47
CA ARG A 373 -18.51 21.82 6.60
C ARG A 373 -17.25 22.46 7.19
N GLU A 374 -16.61 21.79 8.15
CA GLU A 374 -15.38 22.27 8.79
C GLU A 374 -14.19 22.14 7.84
N ALA A 375 -14.11 21.04 7.09
CA ALA A 375 -13.09 20.86 6.07
C ALA A 375 -13.18 21.95 4.99
N VAL A 376 -14.39 22.28 4.52
CA VAL A 376 -14.60 23.39 3.56
C VAL A 376 -14.14 24.73 4.15
N ARG A 377 -14.48 25.04 5.41
CA ARG A 377 -14.01 26.26 6.07
C ARG A 377 -12.49 26.35 6.12
N LEU A 378 -11.85 25.27 6.57
CA LEU A 378 -10.39 25.21 6.66
C LEU A 378 -9.72 25.42 5.31
N VAL A 379 -10.19 24.73 4.28
CA VAL A 379 -9.66 24.87 2.92
C VAL A 379 -9.85 26.31 2.42
N SER A 380 -11.05 26.91 2.58
CA SER A 380 -11.34 28.29 2.20
C SER A 380 -10.46 29.29 2.95
N GLN A 381 -10.19 29.06 4.24
CA GLN A 381 -9.27 29.86 5.03
C GLN A 381 -7.83 29.79 4.46
N LEU A 382 -7.35 28.58 4.15
CA LEU A 382 -6.01 28.39 3.58
C LEU A 382 -5.88 29.03 2.18
N VAL A 383 -6.94 29.03 1.38
CA VAL A 383 -6.99 29.75 0.09
C VAL A 383 -6.93 31.26 0.33
N THR A 384 -7.71 31.81 1.27
CA THR A 384 -7.68 33.24 1.63
C THR A 384 -6.30 33.66 2.14
N GLN A 385 -5.61 32.79 2.86
CA GLN A 385 -4.23 33.01 3.32
C GLN A 385 -3.18 32.81 2.23
N GLN A 386 -3.60 32.52 0.98
CA GLN A 386 -2.72 32.23 -0.15
C GLN A 386 -1.79 31.01 0.08
N LEU A 387 -2.17 30.09 0.95
CA LEU A 387 -1.42 28.85 1.21
C LEU A 387 -1.85 27.73 0.26
N LEU A 388 -3.10 27.77 -0.20
CA LEU A 388 -3.63 26.91 -1.25
C LEU A 388 -4.11 27.75 -2.44
N ALA A 389 -3.95 27.19 -3.63
CA ALA A 389 -4.63 27.63 -4.83
C ALA A 389 -5.90 26.79 -5.03
N ALA A 390 -6.96 27.39 -5.56
CA ALA A 390 -8.20 26.72 -5.90
C ALA A 390 -8.42 26.78 -7.40
N ASP A 391 -8.75 25.64 -7.99
CA ASP A 391 -9.14 25.47 -9.39
C ASP A 391 -10.45 24.68 -9.45
N GLU A 392 -11.09 24.65 -10.60
CA GLU A 392 -12.27 23.85 -10.85
C GLU A 392 -12.01 22.86 -12.00
N VAL A 393 -12.20 21.58 -11.75
CA VAL A 393 -12.06 20.52 -12.74
C VAL A 393 -13.36 19.73 -12.77
N ASP A 394 -14.01 19.68 -13.91
CA ASP A 394 -15.30 18.98 -14.11
C ASP A 394 -16.37 19.36 -13.06
N GLY A 395 -16.48 20.64 -12.70
CA GLY A 395 -17.45 21.12 -11.70
C GLY A 395 -17.10 20.78 -10.25
N THR A 396 -15.90 20.25 -10.02
CA THR A 396 -15.39 19.93 -8.68
C THR A 396 -14.27 20.91 -8.30
N ALA A 397 -14.40 21.54 -7.13
CA ALA A 397 -13.33 22.40 -6.61
C ALA A 397 -12.12 21.53 -6.21
N ILE A 398 -10.99 21.82 -6.79
CA ILE A 398 -9.70 21.15 -6.56
C ILE A 398 -8.73 22.16 -5.96
N TYR A 399 -7.98 21.72 -4.98
CA TYR A 399 -7.04 22.56 -4.24
C TYR A 399 -5.63 22.00 -4.40
N SER A 400 -4.67 22.88 -4.56
CA SER A 400 -3.26 22.54 -4.64
C SER A 400 -2.42 23.49 -3.78
N LEU A 401 -1.19 23.10 -3.48
CA LEU A 401 -0.26 23.98 -2.79
C LEU A 401 0.01 25.21 -3.65
N ALA A 402 -0.08 26.40 -3.07
CA ALA A 402 0.20 27.62 -3.80
C ALA A 402 1.64 27.63 -4.37
N PRO A 403 1.88 28.09 -5.61
CA PRO A 403 3.16 27.94 -6.30
C PRO A 403 4.37 28.45 -5.50
N HIS A 404 4.25 29.62 -4.86
CA HIS A 404 5.33 30.19 -4.05
C HIS A 404 5.74 29.31 -2.86
N LEU A 405 4.81 28.50 -2.33
CA LEU A 405 5.13 27.57 -1.23
C LEU A 405 5.99 26.40 -1.70
N GLN A 406 5.88 25.99 -2.95
CA GLN A 406 6.74 24.98 -3.56
C GLN A 406 8.16 25.51 -3.69
N GLU A 407 8.31 26.76 -4.10
CA GLU A 407 9.63 27.44 -4.18
C GLU A 407 10.28 27.54 -2.80
N ILE A 408 9.52 27.98 -1.79
CA ILE A 408 10.01 28.05 -0.40
C ILE A 408 10.43 26.66 0.10
N TRP A 409 9.66 25.62 -0.24
CA TRP A 409 10.02 24.23 0.10
C TRP A 409 11.31 23.79 -0.57
N ALA A 410 11.45 24.04 -1.86
CA ALA A 410 12.66 23.72 -2.62
C ALA A 410 13.90 24.40 -2.03
N ALA A 411 13.75 25.68 -1.62
CA ALA A 411 14.79 26.46 -0.96
C ALA A 411 15.01 26.13 0.54
N THR A 412 14.20 25.23 1.11
CA THR A 412 14.36 24.80 2.51
C THR A 412 15.31 23.59 2.57
N PRO A 413 16.48 23.73 3.23
CA PRO A 413 17.47 22.65 3.24
C PRO A 413 16.93 21.41 3.97
N ALA A 414 17.24 20.24 3.45
CA ALA A 414 17.03 19.00 4.20
C ALA A 414 17.84 19.04 5.50
N PRO A 415 17.31 18.51 6.61
CA PRO A 415 18.06 18.46 7.85
C PRO A 415 19.36 17.73 7.61
N ARG A 416 20.48 18.33 8.02
CA ARG A 416 21.75 17.62 8.06
C ARG A 416 21.57 16.49 9.06
N LEU A 417 21.63 15.25 8.62
CA LEU A 417 21.72 14.11 9.51
C LEU A 417 22.93 14.34 10.41
N GLY A 418 22.67 14.75 11.64
CA GLY A 418 23.70 14.96 12.63
C GLY A 418 24.48 13.66 12.76
N ARG A 419 25.80 13.71 12.50
CA ARG A 419 26.69 12.61 12.86
C ARG A 419 26.37 12.24 14.30
N SER A 420 25.84 11.04 14.51
CA SER A 420 25.63 10.47 15.85
C SER A 420 26.93 10.71 16.62
N ARG A 421 26.87 11.60 17.63
CA ARG A 421 27.93 11.74 18.60
C ARG A 421 28.13 10.36 19.23
N LYS A 422 29.27 9.73 18.94
CA LYS A 422 29.73 8.57 19.69
C LYS A 422 29.57 8.92 21.18
N ARG A 423 28.68 8.21 21.86
CA ARG A 423 28.58 8.30 23.34
C ARG A 423 29.99 8.09 23.89
N GLY A 424 30.53 9.10 24.52
CA GLY A 424 31.77 9.03 25.24
C GLY A 424 31.70 7.88 26.26
N ARG A 425 32.73 7.08 26.26
CA ARG A 425 33.01 6.03 27.23
C ARG A 425 33.17 6.72 28.59
N VAL A 426 32.17 6.60 29.43
CA VAL A 426 32.29 6.98 30.84
C VAL A 426 33.13 5.88 31.49
N THR A 427 34.36 6.21 31.80
CA THR A 427 35.19 5.45 32.74
C THR A 427 34.81 5.90 34.14
N GLU A 428 34.04 5.12 34.84
CA GLU A 428 34.01 5.17 36.30
C GLU A 428 34.60 3.87 36.82
N GLY A 429 35.70 4.03 37.49
CA GLY A 429 36.28 2.99 38.31
C GLY A 429 35.54 2.92 39.64
N VAL A 430 35.24 1.74 40.11
CA VAL A 430 35.13 1.40 41.53
C VAL A 430 35.59 -0.03 41.72
N THR A 431 36.38 -0.16 42.73
CA THR A 431 37.10 -1.27 43.31
C THR A 431 36.24 -2.36 43.93
N GLU A 432 36.79 -3.59 43.88
CA GLU A 432 36.84 -4.66 44.89
C GLU A 432 35.56 -5.36 45.38
N GLY A 433 35.63 -6.68 45.33
CA GLY A 433 34.95 -7.54 46.29
C GLY A 433 34.59 -8.95 45.85
N VAL A 434 35.57 -9.83 45.74
CA VAL A 434 35.70 -11.19 46.37
C VAL A 434 34.64 -12.29 46.08
N ASN A 435 35.16 -13.41 45.57
CA ASN A 435 34.84 -14.87 45.78
C ASN A 435 33.53 -15.45 45.20
N GLY A 436 33.62 -16.49 44.45
CA GLY A 436 33.90 -17.87 44.73
C GLY A 436 33.24 -18.83 43.77
N GLY A 437 34.03 -19.78 43.27
CA GLY A 437 33.60 -21.15 43.04
C GLY A 437 33.11 -21.54 41.65
N VAL A 438 33.99 -22.10 40.80
CA VAL A 438 34.17 -23.54 40.46
C VAL A 438 32.93 -24.15 39.76
N THR A 439 32.95 -24.76 38.61
CA THR A 439 33.77 -25.72 37.83
C THR A 439 33.17 -25.95 36.47
N GLU A 440 34.06 -26.17 35.49
CA GLU A 440 34.16 -27.22 34.48
C GLU A 440 33.06 -27.51 33.45
N GLY A 441 33.53 -27.62 32.22
CA GLY A 441 33.11 -28.54 31.18
C GLY A 441 33.19 -27.96 29.75
N VAL A 442 34.36 -27.87 29.10
CA VAL A 442 34.84 -28.60 27.93
C VAL A 442 33.74 -28.90 26.88
N SER A 443 33.81 -28.59 25.63
CA SER A 443 34.86 -28.57 24.61
C SER A 443 34.32 -28.07 23.26
N GLU A 444 35.19 -27.46 22.49
CA GLU A 444 35.48 -27.57 21.06
C GLU A 444 34.45 -27.22 19.99
N GLY A 445 34.90 -26.34 19.12
CA GLY A 445 34.36 -26.18 17.77
C GLY A 445 34.80 -24.86 17.09
N VAL A 446 36.02 -24.81 16.69
CA VAL A 446 36.75 -23.79 15.87
C VAL A 446 36.02 -23.40 14.59
N SER A 447 35.90 -22.12 14.29
CA SER A 447 36.49 -21.40 13.14
C SER A 447 35.92 -19.98 13.12
N GLY A 448 36.61 -18.95 13.35
CA GLY A 448 37.59 -18.28 12.53
C GLY A 448 36.87 -17.40 11.48
N GLY A 449 36.62 -16.13 11.80
CA GLY A 449 36.16 -15.16 10.84
C GLY A 449 36.26 -13.75 11.42
N VAL A 450 37.45 -13.21 11.44
CA VAL A 450 37.76 -11.82 11.76
C VAL A 450 37.06 -10.92 10.77
N ASN A 451 36.14 -10.09 11.21
CA ASN A 451 35.60 -8.98 10.44
C ASN A 451 36.02 -7.65 11.08
N GLU A 452 37.22 -7.24 10.80
CA GLU A 452 37.61 -5.86 10.80
C GLU A 452 37.28 -5.26 9.44
N GLY A 453 36.45 -4.22 9.41
CA GLY A 453 36.17 -3.49 8.20
C GLY A 453 35.13 -2.39 8.42
N GLY A 454 35.59 -1.20 8.85
CA GLY A 454 34.80 0.02 8.85
C GLY A 454 34.15 0.24 7.48
N GLY A 455 32.82 0.12 7.41
CA GLY A 455 32.06 0.24 6.17
C GLY A 455 32.13 1.63 5.58
N LEU A 456 32.85 1.79 4.47
CA LEU A 456 32.82 2.98 3.62
C LEU A 456 31.39 3.25 3.13
N GLY A 457 30.95 4.51 3.20
CA GLY A 457 29.65 4.94 2.71
C GLY A 457 29.47 4.74 1.21
N LYS A 458 28.22 4.72 0.72
CA LYS A 458 27.87 4.51 -0.70
C LYS A 458 28.59 5.51 -1.62
N ALA A 459 28.69 6.77 -1.22
CA ALA A 459 29.40 7.83 -1.95
C ALA A 459 30.92 7.56 -2.03
N ASP A 460 31.51 7.05 -0.96
CA ASP A 460 32.95 6.72 -0.89
C ASP A 460 33.31 5.56 -1.82
N ARG A 461 32.46 4.54 -1.89
CA ARG A 461 32.72 3.36 -2.78
C ARG A 461 32.62 3.72 -4.25
N THR A 462 31.69 4.60 -4.62
CA THR A 462 31.53 5.10 -5.99
C THR A 462 32.73 5.98 -6.36
N ALA A 463 33.15 6.87 -5.47
CA ALA A 463 34.31 7.74 -5.68
C ALA A 463 35.63 6.93 -5.78
N ARG A 464 35.75 5.86 -4.99
CA ARG A 464 36.92 4.97 -5.01
C ARG A 464 37.03 4.21 -6.34
N LEU A 465 35.91 3.66 -6.84
CA LEU A 465 35.89 3.01 -8.16
C LEU A 465 36.23 3.98 -9.29
N GLU A 466 35.71 5.18 -9.25
CA GLU A 466 35.99 6.19 -10.25
C GLU A 466 37.46 6.65 -10.21
N ALA A 467 38.03 6.79 -9.03
CA ALA A 467 39.46 7.10 -8.86
C ALA A 467 40.34 6.01 -9.43
N VAL A 468 40.03 4.74 -9.21
CA VAL A 468 40.76 3.60 -9.80
C VAL A 468 40.65 3.60 -11.33
N ILE A 469 39.47 3.85 -11.90
CA ILE A 469 39.27 3.90 -13.35
C ILE A 469 40.05 5.06 -13.99
N ARG A 470 40.14 6.21 -13.31
CA ARG A 470 40.96 7.34 -13.79
C ARG A 470 42.46 7.07 -13.70
N ALA A 471 42.87 6.40 -12.63
CA ALA A 471 44.28 6.06 -12.43
C ALA A 471 44.75 4.94 -13.38
N GLN A 472 43.90 3.99 -13.67
CA GLN A 472 44.18 2.82 -14.50
C GLN A 472 43.02 2.53 -15.49
N PRO A 473 42.95 3.28 -16.61
CA PRO A 473 41.90 3.07 -17.61
C PRO A 473 42.06 1.71 -18.31
N GLY A 474 40.95 1.05 -18.60
CA GLY A 474 40.93 -0.21 -19.33
C GLY A 474 40.87 -1.46 -18.45
N LEU A 475 40.85 -1.34 -17.15
CA LEU A 475 40.64 -2.47 -16.24
C LEU A 475 39.24 -3.12 -16.43
N ARG A 476 39.16 -4.43 -16.21
CA ARG A 476 37.92 -5.21 -16.21
C ARG A 476 37.30 -5.25 -14.84
N LEU A 477 36.03 -5.69 -14.76
CA LEU A 477 35.29 -5.77 -13.51
C LEU A 477 36.04 -6.49 -12.37
N PRO A 478 36.61 -7.69 -12.52
CA PRO A 478 37.34 -8.35 -11.44
C PRO A 478 38.57 -7.53 -10.97
N GLN A 479 39.32 -6.96 -11.88
CA GLN A 479 40.51 -6.14 -11.58
C GLN A 479 40.14 -4.81 -10.89
N LEU A 480 39.02 -4.20 -11.30
CA LEU A 480 38.49 -3.00 -10.66
C LEU A 480 37.94 -3.30 -9.26
N ALA A 481 37.31 -4.43 -9.08
CA ALA A 481 36.80 -4.88 -7.79
C ALA A 481 37.95 -5.08 -6.79
N GLU A 482 39.01 -5.75 -7.25
CA GLU A 482 40.24 -5.97 -6.47
C GLU A 482 40.95 -4.66 -6.14
N ALA A 483 41.21 -3.82 -7.13
CA ALA A 483 41.91 -2.54 -6.96
C ALA A 483 41.13 -1.52 -6.10
N ALA A 484 39.78 -1.60 -6.10
CA ALA A 484 38.93 -0.79 -5.26
C ALA A 484 38.63 -1.43 -3.89
N GLU A 485 39.16 -2.63 -3.62
CA GLU A 485 38.86 -3.44 -2.41
C GLU A 485 37.35 -3.60 -2.16
N LEU A 486 36.59 -3.92 -3.20
CA LEU A 486 35.15 -4.13 -3.16
C LEU A 486 34.79 -5.54 -3.63
N PRO A 487 33.74 -6.16 -3.07
CA PRO A 487 33.20 -7.39 -3.64
C PRO A 487 32.76 -7.17 -5.10
N GLU A 488 33.02 -8.13 -5.99
CA GLU A 488 32.79 -8.00 -7.43
C GLU A 488 31.32 -7.58 -7.77
N LYS A 489 30.31 -8.20 -7.12
CA LYS A 489 28.90 -7.81 -7.27
C LYS A 489 28.62 -6.35 -6.84
N THR A 490 29.37 -5.87 -5.86
CA THR A 490 29.26 -4.48 -5.40
C THR A 490 29.89 -3.53 -6.40
N ALA A 491 31.07 -3.85 -6.91
CA ALA A 491 31.74 -3.10 -7.95
C ALA A 491 30.92 -3.02 -9.25
N GLU A 492 30.32 -4.14 -9.67
CA GLU A 492 29.45 -4.20 -10.84
C GLU A 492 28.26 -3.23 -10.71
N ARG A 493 27.58 -3.23 -9.56
CA ARG A 493 26.45 -2.32 -9.30
C ARG A 493 26.84 -0.86 -9.37
N TYR A 494 27.99 -0.47 -8.81
CA TYR A 494 28.47 0.91 -8.85
C TYR A 494 28.98 1.31 -10.24
N LEU A 495 29.59 0.40 -10.98
CA LEU A 495 29.97 0.63 -12.38
C LEU A 495 28.75 0.88 -13.28
N ALA A 496 27.65 0.14 -13.06
CA ALA A 496 26.40 0.39 -13.77
C ALA A 496 25.85 1.80 -13.47
N GLN A 497 25.95 2.28 -12.22
CA GLN A 497 25.54 3.64 -11.86
C GLN A 497 26.45 4.71 -12.50
N LEU A 498 27.76 4.52 -12.49
CA LEU A 498 28.72 5.44 -13.12
C LEU A 498 28.55 5.50 -14.65
N ARG A 499 28.22 4.38 -15.29
CA ARG A 499 27.89 4.36 -16.72
C ARG A 499 26.60 5.11 -17.02
N LYS A 500 25.55 4.90 -16.21
CA LYS A 500 24.26 5.61 -16.35
C LYS A 500 24.42 7.13 -16.13
N ALA A 501 25.34 7.52 -15.27
CA ALA A 501 25.67 8.93 -15.00
C ALA A 501 26.61 9.55 -16.04
N GLY A 502 27.01 8.84 -17.11
CA GLY A 502 27.92 9.34 -18.13
C GLY A 502 29.35 9.64 -17.61
N ARG A 503 29.74 9.03 -16.50
CA ARG A 503 31.06 9.28 -15.88
C ARG A 503 32.12 8.23 -16.30
N VAL A 504 31.64 7.06 -16.74
CA VAL A 504 32.49 5.92 -17.15
C VAL A 504 31.87 5.26 -18.36
N VAL A 505 32.72 4.85 -19.32
CA VAL A 505 32.33 4.15 -20.53
C VAL A 505 33.07 2.81 -20.63
N TYR A 506 32.37 1.76 -21.11
CA TYR A 506 33.01 0.49 -21.44
C TYR A 506 33.40 0.49 -22.92
N ARG A 507 34.68 0.16 -23.24
CA ARG A 507 35.19 0.10 -24.61
C ARG A 507 35.77 -1.27 -24.90
N GLY A 508 35.50 -1.79 -26.09
CA GLY A 508 36.01 -3.09 -26.56
C GLY A 508 34.97 -4.20 -26.52
N ALA A 509 35.36 -5.41 -26.94
CA ALA A 509 34.46 -6.57 -26.94
C ALA A 509 34.22 -7.08 -25.51
N PRO A 510 33.10 -7.81 -25.24
CA PRO A 510 32.72 -8.26 -23.89
C PRO A 510 33.83 -9.05 -23.15
N ARG A 511 34.69 -9.77 -23.89
CA ARG A 511 35.76 -10.58 -23.31
C ARG A 511 37.13 -9.89 -23.25
N THR A 512 37.35 -8.79 -23.98
CA THR A 512 38.65 -8.11 -24.08
C THR A 512 38.60 -6.62 -23.79
N GLY A 513 37.41 -6.04 -23.60
CA GLY A 513 37.23 -4.63 -23.29
C GLY A 513 37.43 -4.30 -21.81
N GLY A 514 37.42 -3.00 -21.48
CA GLY A 514 37.55 -2.49 -20.12
C GLY A 514 36.82 -1.17 -19.92
N TYR A 515 36.86 -0.66 -18.69
CA TYR A 515 36.20 0.58 -18.28
C TYR A 515 37.17 1.77 -18.40
N PHE A 516 36.66 2.90 -18.92
CA PHE A 516 37.38 4.14 -19.14
C PHE A 516 36.61 5.33 -18.58
N PRO A 517 37.31 6.42 -18.18
CA PRO A 517 36.63 7.67 -17.87
C PRO A 517 35.89 8.21 -19.11
N ASP A 518 34.69 8.75 -18.95
CA ASP A 518 33.97 9.42 -20.02
C ASP A 518 34.27 10.93 -19.94
N GLU A 519 35.35 11.36 -20.66
CA GLU A 519 35.69 12.77 -20.77
C GLU A 519 34.80 13.43 -21.84
N PRO A 520 34.23 14.61 -21.60
CA PRO A 520 33.52 15.34 -22.64
C PRO A 520 34.51 15.70 -23.75
N ARG A 521 34.24 15.23 -24.97
CA ARG A 521 35.04 15.56 -26.15
C ARG A 521 35.14 17.07 -26.28
N GLY A 522 36.32 17.60 -26.02
CA GLY A 522 36.67 18.99 -26.33
C GLY A 522 36.37 19.26 -27.80
N LYS A 523 35.65 20.35 -28.08
CA LYS A 523 35.45 20.86 -29.44
C LYS A 523 36.82 21.08 -30.09
N GLY A 524 37.17 20.24 -31.02
CA GLY A 524 38.38 20.42 -31.86
C GLY A 524 38.25 21.69 -32.69
N PRO A 525 39.37 22.35 -33.05
CA PRO A 525 39.36 23.62 -33.77
C PRO A 525 38.73 23.46 -35.15
N ALA A 526 37.86 24.41 -35.51
CA ALA A 526 37.24 24.52 -36.83
C ALA A 526 38.32 24.57 -37.92
N ARG A 527 38.34 23.59 -38.82
CA ARG A 527 39.09 23.67 -40.06
C ARG A 527 38.52 24.78 -40.94
N ARG A 528 39.27 25.86 -41.11
CA ARG A 528 39.08 26.82 -42.18
C ARG A 528 39.15 26.07 -43.52
N ARG A 529 38.13 26.20 -44.34
CA ARG A 529 38.19 25.92 -45.77
C ARG A 529 38.69 27.21 -46.42
N ASP A 530 39.92 27.20 -46.90
CA ASP A 530 40.41 28.10 -47.92
C ASP A 530 40.27 27.39 -49.29
N GLY A 531 39.76 28.14 -50.27
CA GLY A 531 39.75 27.76 -51.69
C GLY A 531 38.39 27.49 -52.25
#